data_cefc093c5672bec9b6aa5294f7f72aa5
#
_entry.id   cefc093c5672bec9b6aa5294f7f72aa5
#
_cell.length_a   1.000
_cell.length_b   1.000
_cell.length_c   1.000
_cell.angle_alpha   90.00
_cell.angle_beta   90.00
_cell.angle_gamma   90.00
#
_symmetry.space_group_name_H-M   'P 1'
#
loop_
_entity.id
_entity.type
_entity.pdbx_description
1 polymer ?
#
loop_
_entity_poly.entity_id
_entity_poly.type
_entity_poly.pdbx_seq_one_letter_code
_entity_poly.pdbx_strand_id
1 'polypeptide(L)'
;MNKKTALITGSSRGIGRAIAILFARNNYNVVINYNKSEDKAKELYDMLTQEGLSVRMFKADVSKIEEANALVNYTIGQFENIDVLINNAGISKPCLFTDISYEQWNEVISTNLNSVFYVTKKVLQYMLPNCSGHIINISSMWGLVGGSSEVDYSASKAGMIGLTKALAKELGPSNINVNAIAPGVINTDMVKDLSEDTMEMLKYETPLMRIGQPEDIAKCALFLAEQGDFITGQVISSNGGFVI
;
A
#
# COMPACT_ATOMS: atom_id res chain seq x y z
N MET A 1 -16.43 17.01 -14.58
CA MET A 1 -15.03 16.61 -14.32
C MET A 1 -14.97 15.08 -14.37
N ASN A 2 -14.01 14.51 -15.07
CA ASN A 2 -13.81 13.06 -15.01
C ASN A 2 -13.41 12.65 -13.59
N LYS A 3 -13.90 11.48 -13.13
CA LYS A 3 -13.51 10.94 -11.83
C LYS A 3 -12.03 10.63 -11.82
N LYS A 4 -11.33 10.96 -10.74
CA LYS A 4 -9.95 10.50 -10.52
C LYS A 4 -9.91 8.98 -10.37
N THR A 5 -8.82 8.36 -10.77
CA THR A 5 -8.64 6.90 -10.71
C THR A 5 -7.55 6.54 -9.71
N ALA A 6 -7.85 5.61 -8.80
CA ALA A 6 -6.92 5.04 -7.86
C ALA A 6 -6.65 3.56 -8.17
N LEU A 7 -5.39 3.20 -8.38
CA LEU A 7 -4.90 1.84 -8.45
C LEU A 7 -4.30 1.45 -7.10
N ILE A 8 -4.85 0.39 -6.48
CA ILE A 8 -4.42 -0.04 -5.14
C ILE A 8 -3.97 -1.50 -5.21
N THR A 9 -2.69 -1.76 -5.02
CA THR A 9 -2.18 -3.13 -5.03
C THR A 9 -2.52 -3.86 -3.72
N GLY A 10 -2.85 -5.16 -3.81
CA GLY A 10 -3.19 -5.98 -2.64
C GLY A 10 -4.43 -5.49 -1.88
N SER A 11 -5.47 -5.02 -2.57
CA SER A 11 -6.61 -4.34 -1.97
C SER A 11 -7.82 -5.23 -1.64
N SER A 12 -7.68 -6.56 -1.68
CA SER A 12 -8.77 -7.47 -1.33
C SER A 12 -9.07 -7.56 0.18
N ARG A 13 -8.13 -7.18 1.05
CA ARG A 13 -8.23 -7.29 2.51
C ARG A 13 -7.41 -6.22 3.24
N GLY A 14 -7.58 -6.15 4.57
CA GLY A 14 -6.77 -5.31 5.46
C GLY A 14 -6.75 -3.83 5.08
N ILE A 15 -5.57 -3.22 5.15
CA ILE A 15 -5.35 -1.80 4.84
C ILE A 15 -5.79 -1.47 3.42
N GLY A 16 -5.39 -2.28 2.43
CA GLY A 16 -5.75 -2.06 1.04
C GLY A 16 -7.26 -2.06 0.78
N ARG A 17 -8.02 -2.94 1.47
CA ARG A 17 -9.49 -2.97 1.42
C ARG A 17 -10.10 -1.69 1.98
N ALA A 18 -9.63 -1.23 3.12
CA ALA A 18 -10.12 0.01 3.73
C ALA A 18 -9.83 1.23 2.85
N ILE A 19 -8.63 1.29 2.23
CA ILE A 19 -8.29 2.32 1.26
C ILE A 19 -9.23 2.26 0.05
N ALA A 20 -9.45 1.08 -0.54
CA ALA A 20 -10.32 0.91 -1.69
C ALA A 20 -11.76 1.39 -1.40
N ILE A 21 -12.31 1.03 -0.23
CA ILE A 21 -13.64 1.47 0.21
C ILE A 21 -13.68 3.00 0.35
N LEU A 22 -12.70 3.58 1.05
CA LEU A 22 -12.70 5.01 1.33
C LEU A 22 -12.55 5.83 0.04
N PHE A 23 -11.66 5.42 -0.88
CA PHE A 23 -11.47 6.10 -2.16
C PHE A 23 -12.71 5.98 -3.06
N ALA A 24 -13.31 4.80 -3.17
CA ALA A 24 -14.53 4.61 -3.97
C ALA A 24 -15.67 5.50 -3.48
N ARG A 25 -15.87 5.60 -2.14
CA ARG A 25 -16.89 6.46 -1.52
C ARG A 25 -16.56 7.95 -1.61
N ASN A 26 -15.30 8.32 -1.88
CA ASN A 26 -14.88 9.69 -2.17
C ASN A 26 -14.78 9.95 -3.69
N ASN A 27 -15.62 9.29 -4.47
CA ASN A 27 -15.82 9.53 -5.90
C ASN A 27 -14.62 9.22 -6.79
N TYR A 28 -13.75 8.25 -6.39
CA TYR A 28 -12.72 7.71 -7.27
C TYR A 28 -13.25 6.51 -8.07
N ASN A 29 -12.71 6.32 -9.28
CA ASN A 29 -12.67 5.01 -9.91
C ASN A 29 -11.61 4.18 -9.17
N VAL A 30 -11.90 2.93 -8.81
CA VAL A 30 -10.98 2.10 -8.05
C VAL A 30 -10.73 0.77 -8.75
N VAL A 31 -9.47 0.37 -8.87
CA VAL A 31 -9.11 -0.99 -9.28
C VAL A 31 -8.64 -1.77 -8.06
N ILE A 32 -9.39 -2.82 -7.73
CA ILE A 32 -9.10 -3.78 -6.67
C ILE A 32 -8.16 -4.83 -7.25
N ASN A 33 -6.91 -4.84 -6.79
CA ASN A 33 -5.95 -5.88 -7.16
C ASN A 33 -5.88 -6.97 -6.09
N TYR A 34 -5.82 -8.21 -6.53
CA TYR A 34 -5.59 -9.38 -5.68
C TYR A 34 -4.71 -10.42 -6.39
N ASN A 35 -4.06 -11.28 -5.61
CA ASN A 35 -3.32 -12.44 -6.13
C ASN A 35 -4.05 -13.75 -5.75
N LYS A 36 -4.11 -14.08 -4.44
CA LYS A 36 -4.64 -15.35 -3.93
C LYS A 36 -6.06 -15.24 -3.35
N SER A 37 -6.47 -14.06 -2.87
CA SER A 37 -7.73 -13.86 -2.12
C SER A 37 -8.87 -13.41 -3.04
N GLU A 38 -9.27 -14.27 -3.99
CA GLU A 38 -10.31 -13.97 -4.98
C GLU A 38 -11.67 -13.74 -4.34
N ASP A 39 -12.07 -14.59 -3.39
CA ASP A 39 -13.37 -14.49 -2.73
C ASP A 39 -13.52 -13.16 -1.99
N LYS A 40 -12.47 -12.73 -1.26
CA LYS A 40 -12.47 -11.44 -0.57
C LYS A 40 -12.48 -10.25 -1.53
N ALA A 41 -11.81 -10.37 -2.68
CA ALA A 41 -11.82 -9.33 -3.71
C ALA A 41 -13.20 -9.22 -4.34
N LYS A 42 -13.85 -10.36 -4.62
CA LYS A 42 -15.22 -10.42 -5.16
C LYS A 42 -16.23 -9.86 -4.18
N GLU A 43 -16.19 -10.25 -2.91
CA GLU A 43 -17.03 -9.68 -1.85
C GLU A 43 -16.95 -8.15 -1.82
N LEU A 44 -15.71 -7.60 -1.84
CA LEU A 44 -15.49 -6.16 -1.86
C LEU A 44 -16.04 -5.51 -3.14
N TYR A 45 -15.79 -6.12 -4.30
CA TYR A 45 -16.28 -5.65 -5.59
C TYR A 45 -17.81 -5.61 -5.63
N ASP A 46 -18.46 -6.69 -5.22
CA ASP A 46 -19.93 -6.80 -5.21
C ASP A 46 -20.55 -5.76 -4.26
N MET A 47 -20.00 -5.60 -3.07
CA MET A 47 -20.44 -4.60 -2.08
C MET A 47 -20.37 -3.17 -2.68
N LEU A 48 -19.22 -2.77 -3.22
CA LEU A 48 -19.06 -1.41 -3.75
C LEU A 48 -19.87 -1.18 -5.03
N THR A 49 -20.06 -2.21 -5.84
CA THR A 49 -20.91 -2.14 -7.04
C THR A 49 -22.38 -1.99 -6.66
N GLN A 50 -22.85 -2.67 -5.61
CA GLN A 50 -24.22 -2.50 -5.07
C GLN A 50 -24.45 -1.09 -4.52
N GLU A 51 -23.42 -0.42 -4.00
CA GLU A 51 -23.45 0.98 -3.61
C GLU A 51 -23.46 1.94 -4.83
N GLY A 52 -23.41 1.43 -6.06
CA GLY A 52 -23.35 2.24 -7.29
C GLY A 52 -21.98 2.89 -7.55
N LEU A 53 -20.92 2.40 -6.89
CA LEU A 53 -19.58 2.97 -7.00
C LEU A 53 -18.81 2.41 -8.20
N SER A 54 -17.88 3.21 -8.73
CA SER A 54 -17.11 2.86 -9.93
C SER A 54 -15.88 2.03 -9.54
N VAL A 55 -16.02 0.71 -9.59
CA VAL A 55 -14.96 -0.23 -9.22
C VAL A 55 -14.73 -1.29 -10.30
N ARG A 56 -13.50 -1.76 -10.38
CA ARG A 56 -13.10 -2.94 -11.16
C ARG A 56 -12.22 -3.83 -10.30
N MET A 57 -12.10 -5.09 -10.65
CA MET A 57 -11.16 -6.00 -9.99
C MET A 57 -10.27 -6.68 -11.02
N PHE A 58 -9.01 -6.94 -10.64
CA PHE A 58 -8.04 -7.57 -11.51
C PHE A 58 -7.08 -8.46 -10.71
N LYS A 59 -6.97 -9.73 -11.13
CA LYS A 59 -6.02 -10.69 -10.57
C LYS A 59 -4.64 -10.45 -11.15
N ALA A 60 -3.66 -10.16 -10.30
CA ALA A 60 -2.26 -10.07 -10.68
C ALA A 60 -1.36 -10.29 -9.47
N ASP A 61 -0.31 -11.07 -9.65
CA ASP A 61 0.84 -11.15 -8.76
C ASP A 61 1.82 -10.04 -9.13
N VAL A 62 1.76 -8.94 -8.37
CA VAL A 62 2.60 -7.76 -8.65
C VAL A 62 4.09 -7.98 -8.41
N SER A 63 4.50 -9.10 -7.83
CA SER A 63 5.91 -9.51 -7.76
C SER A 63 6.48 -9.96 -9.11
N LYS A 64 5.61 -10.13 -10.13
CA LYS A 64 5.96 -10.52 -11.49
C LYS A 64 5.75 -9.35 -12.44
N ILE A 65 6.79 -9.02 -13.21
CA ILE A 65 6.81 -7.83 -14.09
C ILE A 65 5.64 -7.84 -15.09
N GLU A 66 5.39 -9.00 -15.72
CA GLU A 66 4.36 -9.15 -16.75
C GLU A 66 2.97 -8.91 -16.15
N GLU A 67 2.70 -9.48 -14.96
CA GLU A 67 1.42 -9.35 -14.29
C GLU A 67 1.22 -7.92 -13.72
N ALA A 68 2.28 -7.28 -13.20
CA ALA A 68 2.26 -5.89 -12.78
C ALA A 68 1.96 -4.94 -13.95
N ASN A 69 2.59 -5.17 -15.10
CA ASN A 69 2.32 -4.40 -16.32
C ASN A 69 0.88 -4.63 -16.83
N ALA A 70 0.39 -5.88 -16.79
CA ALA A 70 -0.98 -6.21 -17.18
C ALA A 70 -2.02 -5.50 -16.30
N LEU A 71 -1.79 -5.43 -14.98
CA LEU A 71 -2.64 -4.71 -14.04
C LEU A 71 -2.75 -3.22 -14.40
N VAL A 72 -1.62 -2.55 -14.65
CA VAL A 72 -1.60 -1.13 -15.03
C VAL A 72 -2.28 -0.91 -16.38
N ASN A 73 -1.98 -1.74 -17.38
CA ASN A 73 -2.61 -1.66 -18.69
C ASN A 73 -4.14 -1.87 -18.61
N TYR A 74 -4.59 -2.83 -17.79
CA TYR A 74 -6.01 -3.04 -17.52
C TYR A 74 -6.66 -1.79 -16.92
N THR A 75 -6.01 -1.18 -15.91
CA THR A 75 -6.52 0.04 -15.26
C THR A 75 -6.71 1.17 -16.26
N ILE A 76 -5.70 1.40 -17.10
CA ILE A 76 -5.76 2.41 -18.17
C ILE A 76 -6.86 2.08 -19.19
N GLY A 77 -6.99 0.81 -19.58
CA GLY A 77 -8.06 0.38 -20.51
C GLY A 77 -9.49 0.55 -19.95
N GLN A 78 -9.64 0.60 -18.61
CA GLN A 78 -10.94 0.81 -17.97
C GLN A 78 -11.26 2.29 -17.71
N PHE A 79 -10.26 3.10 -17.39
CA PHE A 79 -10.46 4.44 -16.83
C PHE A 79 -9.61 5.54 -17.48
N GLU A 80 -8.81 5.21 -18.50
CA GLU A 80 -7.98 6.10 -19.31
C GLU A 80 -6.81 6.75 -18.56
N ASN A 81 -6.87 6.89 -17.23
CA ASN A 81 -5.85 7.52 -16.41
C ASN A 81 -5.66 6.80 -15.06
N ILE A 82 -4.53 7.07 -14.40
CA ILE A 82 -4.25 6.75 -13.00
C ILE A 82 -3.76 8.01 -12.33
N ASP A 83 -4.57 8.58 -11.44
CA ASP A 83 -4.25 9.78 -10.68
C ASP A 83 -3.54 9.46 -9.37
N VAL A 84 -3.89 8.30 -8.77
CA VAL A 84 -3.31 7.84 -7.51
C VAL A 84 -2.87 6.40 -7.63
N LEU A 85 -1.60 6.13 -7.32
CA LEU A 85 -1.06 4.79 -7.14
C LEU A 85 -0.84 4.54 -5.65
N ILE A 86 -1.41 3.45 -5.12
CA ILE A 86 -1.14 3.00 -3.75
C ILE A 86 -0.47 1.63 -3.79
N ASN A 87 0.82 1.61 -3.53
CA ASN A 87 1.61 0.41 -3.39
C ASN A 87 1.40 -0.15 -1.97
N ASN A 88 0.43 -1.05 -1.82
CA ASN A 88 0.08 -1.64 -0.54
C ASN A 88 0.37 -3.14 -0.46
N ALA A 89 0.47 -3.85 -1.58
CA ALA A 89 0.76 -5.28 -1.58
C ALA A 89 2.03 -5.60 -0.76
N GLY A 90 1.92 -6.58 0.12
CA GLY A 90 3.04 -6.98 0.96
C GLY A 90 2.73 -8.22 1.78
N ILE A 91 3.79 -8.89 2.20
CA ILE A 91 3.78 -10.07 3.06
C ILE A 91 4.80 -9.88 4.19
N SER A 92 4.54 -10.52 5.32
CA SER A 92 5.49 -10.73 6.40
C SER A 92 5.49 -12.21 6.78
N LYS A 93 6.65 -12.74 7.12
CA LYS A 93 6.88 -14.13 7.57
C LYS A 93 7.85 -14.10 8.74
N PRO A 94 7.37 -13.76 9.96
CA PRO A 94 8.24 -13.62 11.11
C PRO A 94 9.06 -14.89 11.39
N CYS A 95 10.38 -14.77 11.43
CA CYS A 95 11.27 -15.82 11.90
C CYS A 95 12.65 -15.23 12.27
N LEU A 96 13.44 -16.01 13.00
CA LEU A 96 14.81 -15.59 13.34
C LEU A 96 15.67 -15.47 12.07
N PHE A 97 16.62 -14.54 12.07
CA PHE A 97 17.47 -14.29 10.90
C PHE A 97 18.21 -15.54 10.42
N THR A 98 18.66 -16.37 11.35
CA THR A 98 19.35 -17.63 11.04
C THR A 98 18.47 -18.65 10.31
N ASP A 99 17.16 -18.53 10.43
CA ASP A 99 16.18 -19.47 9.89
C ASP A 99 15.51 -18.94 8.61
N ILE A 100 15.81 -17.69 8.22
CA ILE A 100 15.34 -17.13 6.95
C ILE A 100 16.02 -17.88 5.80
N SER A 101 15.24 -18.60 5.01
CA SER A 101 15.77 -19.20 3.79
C SER A 101 15.99 -18.15 2.68
N TYR A 102 16.86 -18.45 1.73
CA TYR A 102 17.07 -17.57 0.55
C TYR A 102 15.80 -17.40 -0.26
N GLU A 103 14.94 -18.41 -0.32
CA GLU A 103 13.65 -18.38 -1.01
C GLU A 103 12.68 -17.43 -0.29
N GLN A 104 12.60 -17.51 1.05
CA GLN A 104 11.78 -16.59 1.85
C GLN A 104 12.24 -15.15 1.67
N TRP A 105 13.54 -14.89 1.79
CA TRP A 105 14.12 -13.57 1.54
C TRP A 105 13.71 -13.02 0.17
N ASN A 106 13.91 -13.83 -0.88
CA ASN A 106 13.59 -13.42 -2.25
C ASN A 106 12.09 -13.18 -2.43
N GLU A 107 11.22 -14.00 -1.82
CA GLU A 107 9.77 -13.82 -1.89
C GLU A 107 9.33 -12.51 -1.22
N VAL A 108 9.86 -12.21 -0.02
CA VAL A 108 9.54 -10.98 0.71
C VAL A 108 10.03 -9.74 -0.06
N ILE A 109 11.29 -9.74 -0.51
CA ILE A 109 11.84 -8.62 -1.29
C ILE A 109 11.07 -8.44 -2.61
N SER A 110 10.78 -9.51 -3.32
CA SER A 110 10.04 -9.43 -4.59
C SER A 110 8.63 -8.91 -4.41
N THR A 111 7.93 -9.35 -3.37
CA THR A 111 6.56 -8.93 -3.11
C THR A 111 6.47 -7.52 -2.55
N ASN A 112 7.38 -7.14 -1.61
CA ASN A 112 7.25 -5.88 -0.87
C ASN A 112 8.00 -4.73 -1.51
N LEU A 113 9.07 -4.97 -2.27
CA LEU A 113 9.93 -3.92 -2.82
C LEU A 113 9.99 -3.94 -4.36
N ASN A 114 10.29 -5.08 -4.98
CA ASN A 114 10.37 -5.14 -6.44
C ASN A 114 9.02 -4.84 -7.08
N SER A 115 7.91 -5.28 -6.50
CA SER A 115 6.56 -4.96 -6.97
C SER A 115 6.31 -3.45 -7.03
N VAL A 116 6.77 -2.70 -6.02
CA VAL A 116 6.65 -1.24 -5.97
C VAL A 116 7.39 -0.61 -7.16
N PHE A 117 8.60 -1.09 -7.44
CA PHE A 117 9.36 -0.64 -8.60
C PHE A 117 8.63 -0.97 -9.92
N TYR A 118 8.14 -2.20 -10.10
CA TYR A 118 7.49 -2.62 -11.35
C TYR A 118 6.22 -1.82 -11.64
N VAL A 119 5.32 -1.74 -10.66
CA VAL A 119 4.05 -1.03 -10.82
C VAL A 119 4.29 0.46 -10.99
N THR A 120 5.14 1.08 -10.17
CA THR A 120 5.44 2.51 -10.25
C THR A 120 6.06 2.87 -11.60
N LYS A 121 7.07 2.13 -12.04
CA LYS A 121 7.72 2.35 -13.34
C LYS A 121 6.72 2.32 -14.50
N LYS A 122 5.75 1.41 -14.45
CA LYS A 122 4.73 1.29 -15.49
C LYS A 122 3.70 2.42 -15.41
N VAL A 123 3.25 2.80 -14.21
CA VAL A 123 2.29 3.90 -13.99
C VAL A 123 2.88 5.25 -14.43
N LEU A 124 4.17 5.48 -14.21
CA LEU A 124 4.84 6.72 -14.60
C LEU A 124 4.80 6.99 -16.11
N GLN A 125 4.62 5.99 -16.96
CA GLN A 125 4.41 6.19 -18.41
C GLN A 125 3.13 6.99 -18.71
N TYR A 126 2.19 7.04 -17.76
CA TYR A 126 0.91 7.74 -17.86
C TYR A 126 0.87 9.02 -17.02
N MET A 127 1.51 9.03 -15.85
CA MET A 127 1.54 10.21 -14.98
C MET A 127 2.47 11.31 -15.53
N LEU A 128 3.65 10.95 -16.08
CA LEU A 128 4.63 11.91 -16.56
C LEU A 128 4.12 12.80 -17.72
N PRO A 129 3.45 12.27 -18.77
CA PRO A 129 2.90 13.11 -19.83
C PRO A 129 1.84 14.09 -19.32
N ASN A 130 1.12 13.74 -18.26
CA ASN A 130 0.07 14.55 -17.65
C ASN A 130 0.60 15.55 -16.60
N CYS A 131 1.86 15.45 -16.21
CA CYS A 131 2.48 16.23 -15.13
C CYS A 131 1.58 16.27 -13.88
N SER A 132 1.05 15.14 -13.49
CA SER A 132 0.12 15.02 -12.34
C SER A 132 0.08 13.59 -11.82
N GLY A 133 0.07 13.44 -10.49
CA GLY A 133 -0.11 12.14 -9.86
C GLY A 133 0.33 12.11 -8.40
N HIS A 134 -0.24 11.16 -7.66
CA HIS A 134 0.18 10.86 -6.30
C HIS A 134 0.56 9.39 -6.17
N ILE A 135 1.75 9.12 -5.66
CA ILE A 135 2.24 7.79 -5.36
C ILE A 135 2.37 7.65 -3.85
N ILE A 136 1.65 6.71 -3.28
CA ILE A 136 1.61 6.46 -1.84
C ILE A 136 2.08 5.03 -1.58
N ASN A 137 3.19 4.90 -0.87
CA ASN A 137 3.79 3.62 -0.55
C ASN A 137 3.44 3.22 0.90
N ILE A 138 2.81 2.06 1.09
CA ILE A 138 2.50 1.55 2.44
C ILE A 138 3.72 0.81 2.97
N SER A 139 4.54 1.54 3.73
CA SER A 139 5.72 1.01 4.40
C SER A 139 5.35 0.33 5.73
N SER A 140 6.10 0.56 6.78
CA SER A 140 5.88 0.06 8.15
C SER A 140 6.74 0.84 9.14
N MET A 141 6.36 0.87 10.40
CA MET A 141 7.24 1.31 11.49
C MET A 141 8.54 0.48 11.52
N TRP A 142 8.50 -0.80 11.16
CA TRP A 142 9.70 -1.63 11.03
C TRP A 142 10.62 -1.23 9.88
N GLY A 143 10.14 -0.47 8.92
CA GLY A 143 10.98 0.19 7.92
C GLY A 143 11.74 1.41 8.46
N LEU A 144 11.32 1.96 9.61
CA LEU A 144 11.97 3.10 10.27
C LEU A 144 13.05 2.64 11.26
N VAL A 145 12.72 1.65 12.09
CA VAL A 145 13.58 1.26 13.24
C VAL A 145 14.05 -0.21 13.20
N GLY A 146 13.49 -1.02 12.28
CA GLY A 146 13.72 -2.47 12.27
C GLY A 146 12.87 -3.20 13.31
N GLY A 147 12.53 -4.46 13.02
CA GLY A 147 11.82 -5.36 13.94
C GLY A 147 12.60 -6.65 14.15
N SER A 148 12.69 -7.12 15.39
CA SER A 148 13.22 -8.44 15.69
C SER A 148 12.34 -9.52 15.05
N SER A 149 12.95 -10.57 14.50
CA SER A 149 12.30 -11.64 13.74
C SER A 149 11.57 -11.19 12.46
N GLU A 150 11.82 -9.95 12.00
CA GLU A 150 11.24 -9.31 10.82
C GLU A 150 12.32 -8.67 9.92
N VAL A 151 13.49 -9.33 9.80
CA VAL A 151 14.67 -8.73 9.15
C VAL A 151 14.44 -8.50 7.65
N ASP A 152 13.91 -9.49 6.94
CA ASP A 152 13.57 -9.40 5.52
C ASP A 152 12.46 -8.39 5.24
N TYR A 153 11.43 -8.39 6.07
CA TYR A 153 10.34 -7.43 6.03
C TYR A 153 10.84 -6.01 6.29
N SER A 154 11.60 -5.81 7.37
CA SER A 154 12.19 -4.51 7.73
C SER A 154 13.08 -3.97 6.61
N ALA A 155 13.94 -4.81 6.03
CA ALA A 155 14.80 -4.43 4.90
C ALA A 155 13.96 -3.99 3.69
N SER A 156 12.90 -4.74 3.35
CA SER A 156 12.00 -4.40 2.24
C SER A 156 11.30 -3.05 2.46
N LYS A 157 10.80 -2.80 3.68
CA LYS A 157 10.07 -1.57 4.04
C LYS A 157 11.00 -0.36 4.18
N ALA A 158 12.24 -0.54 4.65
CA ALA A 158 13.26 0.50 4.63
C ALA A 158 13.69 0.85 3.19
N GLY A 159 13.86 -0.15 2.33
CA GLY A 159 14.12 0.06 0.90
C GLY A 159 13.02 0.87 0.21
N MET A 160 11.75 0.60 0.55
CA MET A 160 10.60 1.38 0.07
C MET A 160 10.65 2.85 0.51
N ILE A 161 11.10 3.13 1.74
CA ILE A 161 11.30 4.51 2.24
C ILE A 161 12.40 5.21 1.42
N GLY A 162 13.52 4.52 1.16
CA GLY A 162 14.60 5.05 0.32
C GLY A 162 14.12 5.37 -1.10
N LEU A 163 13.38 4.45 -1.71
CA LEU A 163 12.77 4.62 -3.03
C LEU A 163 11.79 5.80 -3.06
N THR A 164 10.95 5.95 -2.04
CA THR A 164 10.02 7.08 -1.88
C THR A 164 10.75 8.43 -1.93
N LYS A 165 11.81 8.57 -1.13
CA LYS A 165 12.59 9.81 -1.04
C LYS A 165 13.33 10.15 -2.33
N ALA A 166 13.85 9.13 -3.02
CA ALA A 166 14.54 9.32 -4.30
C ALA A 166 13.57 9.73 -5.40
N LEU A 167 12.45 9.03 -5.56
CA LEU A 167 11.43 9.34 -6.55
C LEU A 167 10.78 10.71 -6.32
N ALA A 168 10.57 11.12 -5.08
CA ALA A 168 10.02 12.45 -4.76
C ALA A 168 10.90 13.57 -5.32
N LYS A 169 12.22 13.44 -5.24
CA LYS A 169 13.17 14.42 -5.81
C LYS A 169 13.19 14.39 -7.34
N GLU A 170 13.11 13.21 -7.93
CA GLU A 170 13.17 13.03 -9.38
C GLU A 170 11.87 13.48 -10.06
N LEU A 171 10.72 13.19 -9.44
CA LEU A 171 9.39 13.40 -10.02
C LEU A 171 8.74 14.73 -9.63
N GLY A 172 9.27 15.41 -8.61
CA GLY A 172 8.77 16.72 -8.17
C GLY A 172 8.68 17.77 -9.28
N PRO A 173 9.69 17.92 -10.17
CA PRO A 173 9.59 18.83 -11.31
C PRO A 173 8.45 18.51 -12.30
N SER A 174 7.95 17.27 -12.28
CA SER A 174 6.80 16.83 -13.08
C SER A 174 5.48 16.89 -12.30
N ASN A 175 5.45 17.56 -11.15
CA ASN A 175 4.24 17.70 -10.31
C ASN A 175 3.65 16.34 -9.90
N ILE A 176 4.50 15.34 -9.61
CA ILE A 176 4.11 14.04 -9.09
C ILE A 176 4.62 13.91 -7.66
N ASN A 177 3.70 13.76 -6.72
CA ASN A 177 4.01 13.62 -5.31
C ASN A 177 4.25 12.14 -4.96
N VAL A 178 5.33 11.87 -4.23
CA VAL A 178 5.66 10.51 -3.78
C VAL A 178 5.89 10.51 -2.28
N ASN A 179 5.01 9.82 -1.54
CA ASN A 179 5.08 9.73 -0.08
C ASN A 179 4.96 8.29 0.40
N ALA A 180 5.37 8.04 1.62
CA ALA A 180 5.14 6.77 2.31
C ALA A 180 4.28 6.98 3.56
N ILE A 181 3.49 5.96 3.89
CA ILE A 181 2.87 5.85 5.21
C ILE A 181 3.58 4.70 5.92
N ALA A 182 3.94 4.90 7.18
CA ALA A 182 4.54 3.89 8.04
C ALA A 182 3.53 3.49 9.15
N PRO A 183 2.66 2.51 8.91
CA PRO A 183 1.72 2.02 9.90
C PRO A 183 2.43 1.40 11.10
N GLY A 184 1.80 1.53 12.27
CA GLY A 184 2.13 0.72 13.44
C GLY A 184 1.46 -0.66 13.38
N VAL A 185 1.08 -1.18 14.55
CA VAL A 185 0.30 -2.41 14.65
C VAL A 185 -1.15 -2.12 14.23
N ILE A 186 -1.60 -2.73 13.14
CA ILE A 186 -2.94 -2.53 12.57
C ILE A 186 -3.72 -3.84 12.62
N ASN A 187 -4.96 -3.79 13.06
CA ASN A 187 -5.87 -4.94 13.15
C ASN A 187 -6.20 -5.49 11.76
N THR A 188 -5.40 -6.44 11.31
CA THR A 188 -5.53 -7.10 10.00
C THR A 188 -5.23 -8.59 10.13
N ASP A 189 -5.41 -9.34 9.04
CA ASP A 189 -5.05 -10.77 9.00
C ASP A 189 -3.56 -11.02 9.35
N MET A 190 -2.70 -10.01 9.27
CA MET A 190 -1.26 -10.13 9.57
C MET A 190 -0.97 -10.31 11.07
N VAL A 191 -1.86 -9.85 11.93
CA VAL A 191 -1.72 -9.92 13.39
C VAL A 191 -2.73 -10.86 14.06
N LYS A 192 -3.61 -11.51 13.28
CA LYS A 192 -4.70 -12.34 13.81
C LYS A 192 -4.25 -13.58 14.59
N ASP A 193 -3.04 -14.07 14.28
CA ASP A 193 -2.49 -15.28 14.90
C ASP A 193 -1.64 -14.96 16.15
N LEU A 194 -1.54 -13.68 16.54
CA LEU A 194 -0.91 -13.26 17.79
C LEU A 194 -1.82 -13.62 18.98
N SER A 195 -1.19 -14.01 20.10
CA SER A 195 -1.93 -14.29 21.35
C SER A 195 -2.59 -13.03 21.91
N GLU A 196 -3.64 -13.19 22.71
CA GLU A 196 -4.31 -12.08 23.40
C GLU A 196 -3.31 -11.30 24.27
N ASP A 197 -2.43 -11.99 25.00
CA ASP A 197 -1.38 -11.35 25.82
C ASP A 197 -0.44 -10.49 24.97
N THR A 198 -0.03 -10.97 23.79
CA THR A 198 0.81 -10.22 22.87
C THR A 198 0.07 -8.98 22.34
N MET A 199 -1.20 -9.12 22.01
CA MET A 199 -2.03 -8.01 21.54
C MET A 199 -2.23 -6.94 22.64
N GLU A 200 -2.44 -7.33 23.90
CA GLU A 200 -2.53 -6.39 25.02
C GLU A 200 -1.17 -5.70 25.29
N MET A 201 -0.06 -6.42 25.19
CA MET A 201 1.28 -5.83 25.29
C MET A 201 1.50 -4.77 24.19
N LEU A 202 1.23 -5.10 22.93
CA LEU A 202 1.38 -4.17 21.79
C LEU A 202 0.47 -2.94 21.93
N LYS A 203 -0.73 -3.12 22.47
CA LYS A 203 -1.65 -2.03 22.78
C LYS A 203 -1.10 -1.13 23.88
N TYR A 204 -0.52 -1.71 24.94
CA TYR A 204 0.11 -0.96 26.04
C TYR A 204 1.35 -0.19 25.57
N GLU A 205 2.17 -0.78 24.68
CA GLU A 205 3.34 -0.13 24.09
C GLU A 205 2.96 1.00 23.09
N THR A 206 1.72 1.03 22.63
CA THR A 206 1.21 2.09 21.76
C THR A 206 0.73 3.28 22.62
N PRO A 207 1.33 4.46 22.56
CA PRO A 207 0.93 5.62 23.37
C PRO A 207 -0.55 5.98 23.30
N LEU A 208 -1.22 5.76 22.16
CA LEU A 208 -2.66 5.95 22.04
C LEU A 208 -3.49 4.81 22.66
N MET A 209 -2.85 3.84 23.35
CA MET A 209 -3.49 2.77 24.11
C MET A 209 -4.50 1.94 23.29
N ARG A 210 -4.27 1.81 22.00
CA ARG A 210 -5.08 1.01 21.09
C ARG A 210 -4.27 0.46 19.92
N ILE A 211 -4.72 -0.64 19.37
CA ILE A 211 -4.29 -1.13 18.07
C ILE A 211 -4.94 -0.27 16.97
N GLY A 212 -4.18 0.10 15.96
CA GLY A 212 -4.70 0.85 14.82
C GLY A 212 -5.73 0.05 14.02
N GLN A 213 -6.63 0.73 13.33
CA GLN A 213 -7.57 0.12 12.41
C GLN A 213 -7.15 0.41 10.96
N PRO A 214 -7.49 -0.45 9.99
CA PRO A 214 -7.22 -0.19 8.57
C PRO A 214 -7.68 1.19 8.10
N GLU A 215 -8.78 1.70 8.67
CA GLU A 215 -9.36 3.00 8.37
C GLU A 215 -8.47 4.17 8.83
N ASP A 216 -7.64 3.99 9.86
CA ASP A 216 -6.67 5.01 10.29
C ASP A 216 -5.65 5.27 9.16
N ILE A 217 -5.22 4.21 8.48
CA ILE A 217 -4.29 4.29 7.35
C ILE A 217 -4.98 4.80 6.09
N ALA A 218 -6.21 4.35 5.85
CA ALA A 218 -6.98 4.79 4.68
C ALA A 218 -7.24 6.31 4.70
N LYS A 219 -7.54 6.89 5.86
CA LYS A 219 -7.71 8.36 6.04
C LYS A 219 -6.42 9.11 5.73
N CYS A 220 -5.27 8.58 6.18
CA CYS A 220 -3.98 9.18 5.88
C CYS A 220 -3.67 9.13 4.38
N ALA A 221 -3.96 8.01 3.72
CA ALA A 221 -3.78 7.87 2.27
C ALA A 221 -4.67 8.84 1.48
N LEU A 222 -5.94 8.98 1.86
CA LEU A 222 -6.86 9.91 1.22
C LEU A 222 -6.41 11.37 1.42
N PHE A 223 -5.99 11.74 2.62
CA PHE A 223 -5.43 13.07 2.90
C PHE A 223 -4.24 13.38 1.97
N LEU A 224 -3.29 12.46 1.82
CA LEU A 224 -2.14 12.64 0.93
C LEU A 224 -2.55 12.77 -0.54
N ALA A 225 -3.61 12.10 -0.97
CA ALA A 225 -4.10 12.14 -2.35
C ALA A 225 -4.94 13.38 -2.68
N GLU A 226 -5.56 14.03 -1.69
CA GLU A 226 -6.49 15.15 -1.91
C GLU A 226 -6.01 16.49 -1.40
N GLN A 227 -5.17 16.50 -0.35
CA GLN A 227 -4.73 17.70 0.36
C GLN A 227 -3.21 17.76 0.49
N GLY A 228 -2.50 16.78 -0.07
CA GLY A 228 -1.05 16.65 0.05
C GLY A 228 -0.24 17.31 -1.07
N ASP A 229 -0.77 18.30 -1.78
CA ASP A 229 -0.13 18.89 -2.97
C ASP A 229 1.27 19.47 -2.69
N PHE A 230 1.53 19.93 -1.46
CA PHE A 230 2.84 20.43 -1.03
C PHE A 230 3.60 19.44 -0.13
N ILE A 231 3.20 18.16 -0.16
CA ILE A 231 3.83 17.08 0.64
C ILE A 231 4.43 16.07 -0.33
N THR A 232 5.77 15.98 -0.38
CA THR A 232 6.48 14.96 -1.15
C THR A 232 7.74 14.51 -0.44
N GLY A 233 8.15 13.25 -0.63
CA GLY A 233 9.31 12.64 0.00
C GLY A 233 9.16 12.35 1.50
N GLN A 234 7.94 12.48 2.03
CA GLN A 234 7.69 12.31 3.46
C GLN A 234 7.32 10.87 3.81
N VAL A 235 7.61 10.50 5.06
CA VAL A 235 7.17 9.25 5.67
C VAL A 235 6.24 9.62 6.83
N ILE A 236 4.95 9.40 6.64
CA ILE A 236 3.94 9.71 7.65
C ILE A 236 3.79 8.52 8.59
N SER A 237 4.20 8.68 9.83
CA SER A 237 4.13 7.63 10.86
C SER A 237 2.71 7.55 11.45
N SER A 238 1.83 6.77 10.83
CA SER A 238 0.49 6.49 11.37
C SER A 238 0.54 5.24 12.26
N ASN A 239 1.19 5.35 13.42
CA ASN A 239 1.54 4.23 14.29
C ASN A 239 1.09 4.38 15.75
N GLY A 240 0.25 5.39 16.05
CA GLY A 240 -0.23 5.63 17.41
C GLY A 240 0.84 6.11 18.40
N GLY A 241 2.02 6.53 17.90
CA GLY A 241 3.16 6.94 18.71
C GLY A 241 4.12 5.80 19.09
N PHE A 242 3.91 4.59 18.56
CA PHE A 242 4.75 3.42 18.85
C PHE A 242 6.23 3.66 18.49
N VAL A 243 6.47 4.38 17.39
CA VAL A 243 7.79 4.86 16.97
C VAL A 243 7.68 6.35 16.70
N ILE A 244 8.56 7.13 17.36
CA ILE A 244 8.65 8.60 17.25
C ILE A 244 10.00 8.98 16.66
#